data_10272a86aedb0920e59c0cf42c61ba93
#
_entry.id   10272a86aedb0920e59c0cf42c61ba93
#
_cell.length_a   1.000
_cell.length_b   1.000
_cell.length_c   1.000
_cell.angle_alpha   90.00
_cell.angle_beta   90.00
_cell.angle_gamma   90.00
#
_symmetry.space_group_name_H-M   'P 1'
#
loop_
_entity.id
_entity.type
_entity.pdbx_description
1 polymer ?
#
loop_
_entity_poly.entity_id
_entity_poly.type
_entity_poly.pdbx_seq_one_letter_code
_entity_poly.pdbx_strand_id
1 'polypeptide(L)'
;MVRARGLVVLTLAVFVAAACGGSTGGGSAKGTIKIGVDLPESGAAASSGLPTLHGVEFAVKTINDAGGLEGFKFEVSNFDDAVNGAYNEQKGVQNVQQMIGDSKVLGMIGPFNSAVAKAEIPVAAAAHFVMISPSNTNPCLTKDLPTCSYHPQDLRGGNPNNYFRVVTTDDFQGPAMADYAYKNLNIKTIAVLSDSTVFGKGIADAFQVRFQTLGGTFKRLDYPGETQNDFKSFLTSFKNFGAQGLYVGGTDDKKACVARSQMKSTGFDVPYLGGDGIETAQCIDDAGSNNLNINATSAGADATQVAGAKTILDAYKKAFSGPHDLGGYTIQAYDAATALMQAIGRAAKDNGGNLPSREQVRVAMAATKGFVGAIGTYNFDANGDNDLKIVSVYTTESVDDPATSTGVCATKSPKICFVWKQQFNFATS
;
A
#
# COMPACT_ATOMS: atom_id res chain seq x y z
N MET A 1 42.33 -32.37 -22.54
CA MET A 1 42.32 -31.30 -21.53
C MET A 1 40.85 -30.87 -21.34
N VAL A 2 40.24 -31.40 -20.30
CA VAL A 2 38.82 -31.19 -19.97
C VAL A 2 38.79 -30.11 -18.88
N ARG A 3 38.17 -28.97 -19.16
CA ARG A 3 37.93 -27.94 -18.13
C ARG A 3 36.55 -28.17 -17.52
N ALA A 4 36.53 -28.60 -16.27
CA ALA A 4 35.33 -28.71 -15.44
C ALA A 4 34.82 -27.29 -15.08
N ARG A 5 33.54 -27.04 -15.34
CA ARG A 5 32.82 -25.89 -14.82
C ARG A 5 32.23 -26.29 -13.46
N GLY A 6 32.73 -25.65 -12.40
CA GLY A 6 32.20 -25.82 -11.05
C GLY A 6 30.85 -25.16 -10.89
N LEU A 7 29.87 -25.97 -10.51
CA LEU A 7 28.55 -25.56 -10.09
C LEU A 7 28.64 -25.14 -8.60
N VAL A 8 28.50 -23.87 -8.31
CA VAL A 8 28.40 -23.39 -6.91
C VAL A 8 26.97 -23.61 -6.46
N VAL A 9 26.75 -24.67 -5.71
CA VAL A 9 25.50 -24.89 -4.98
C VAL A 9 25.60 -24.15 -3.66
N LEU A 10 24.82 -23.08 -3.52
CA LEU A 10 24.67 -22.35 -2.26
C LEU A 10 23.73 -23.14 -1.35
N THR A 11 24.26 -23.98 -0.51
CA THR A 11 23.52 -24.68 0.54
C THR A 11 23.22 -23.69 1.67
N LEU A 12 21.94 -23.43 1.85
CA LEU A 12 21.40 -22.72 3.03
C LEU A 12 21.57 -23.64 4.24
N ALA A 13 22.61 -23.41 5.03
CA ALA A 13 22.84 -24.15 6.25
C ALA A 13 21.88 -23.64 7.35
N VAL A 14 20.83 -24.41 7.60
CA VAL A 14 20.04 -24.30 8.83
C VAL A 14 20.93 -24.81 9.96
N PHE A 15 21.47 -23.91 10.78
CA PHE A 15 22.13 -24.27 12.03
C PHE A 15 21.10 -24.74 13.05
N VAL A 16 20.85 -26.04 13.11
CA VAL A 16 20.30 -26.69 14.27
C VAL A 16 21.48 -26.97 15.21
N ALA A 17 21.75 -26.08 16.14
CA ALA A 17 22.66 -26.33 17.25
C ALA A 17 21.90 -27.14 18.29
N ALA A 18 22.05 -28.49 18.28
CA ALA A 18 21.71 -29.33 19.41
C ALA A 18 22.77 -29.16 20.46
N ALA A 19 22.51 -28.30 21.44
CA ALA A 19 23.27 -28.26 22.72
C ALA A 19 22.35 -28.82 23.79
N CYS A 20 22.57 -30.08 24.17
CA CYS A 20 22.09 -30.63 25.41
C CYS A 20 22.85 -29.99 26.57
N GLY A 21 22.12 -29.40 27.50
CA GLY A 21 22.68 -28.99 28.78
C GLY A 21 21.91 -27.86 29.46
N GLY A 22 20.87 -28.21 30.23
CA GLY A 22 20.37 -27.59 31.47
C GLY A 22 20.23 -26.09 31.59
N SER A 23 19.02 -25.67 31.53
CA SER A 23 18.22 -24.87 32.47
C SER A 23 17.03 -24.26 31.71
N THR A 24 15.86 -24.73 32.05
CA THR A 24 14.58 -24.09 31.71
C THR A 24 14.49 -22.74 32.46
N GLY A 25 15.20 -21.76 31.97
CA GLY A 25 14.98 -20.36 32.29
C GLY A 25 13.91 -19.83 31.36
N GLY A 26 12.65 -20.07 31.65
CA GLY A 26 11.53 -19.30 31.08
C GLY A 26 11.70 -17.86 31.56
N GLY A 27 12.45 -17.05 30.81
CA GLY A 27 12.49 -15.61 31.03
C GLY A 27 11.06 -15.10 30.87
N SER A 28 10.47 -14.61 31.98
CA SER A 28 9.18 -13.93 31.93
C SER A 28 9.27 -12.82 30.90
N ALA A 29 8.29 -12.70 30.01
CA ALA A 29 8.22 -11.62 29.03
C ALA A 29 8.34 -10.27 29.76
N LYS A 30 9.20 -9.37 29.27
CA LYS A 30 9.43 -8.05 29.87
C LYS A 30 8.18 -7.16 29.77
N GLY A 31 7.20 -7.54 28.99
CA GLY A 31 5.94 -6.85 28.80
C GLY A 31 5.48 -6.89 27.35
N THR A 32 4.38 -6.19 27.10
CA THR A 32 3.79 -6.06 25.77
C THR A 32 3.92 -4.63 25.28
N ILE A 33 4.41 -4.47 24.04
CA ILE A 33 4.47 -3.21 23.31
C ILE A 33 3.30 -3.20 22.33
N LYS A 34 2.64 -2.05 22.19
CA LYS A 34 1.54 -1.87 21.26
C LYS A 34 2.02 -1.26 19.94
N ILE A 35 1.53 -1.83 18.84
CA ILE A 35 1.64 -1.26 17.51
C ILE A 35 0.30 -0.61 17.19
N GLY A 36 0.30 0.71 17.00
CA GLY A 36 -0.89 1.43 16.54
C GLY A 36 -1.23 1.01 15.11
N VAL A 37 -2.50 0.99 14.79
CA VAL A 37 -3.00 0.82 13.41
C VAL A 37 -4.07 1.85 13.19
N ASP A 38 -3.99 2.62 12.10
CA ASP A 38 -5.02 3.55 11.66
C ASP A 38 -5.34 3.32 10.19
N LEU A 39 -6.50 2.73 9.91
CA LEU A 39 -6.92 2.29 8.59
C LEU A 39 -8.44 2.50 8.45
N PRO A 40 -8.97 2.66 7.22
CA PRO A 40 -10.42 2.78 7.00
C PRO A 40 -11.08 1.40 7.02
N GLU A 41 -11.74 1.02 8.12
CA GLU A 41 -12.21 -0.34 8.39
C GLU A 41 -13.73 -0.51 8.29
N SER A 42 -14.46 0.56 8.01
CA SER A 42 -15.91 0.50 7.94
C SER A 42 -16.46 1.03 6.61
N GLY A 43 -17.64 0.53 6.22
CA GLY A 43 -18.34 0.90 4.99
C GLY A 43 -17.64 0.48 3.73
N ALA A 44 -17.66 1.31 2.67
CA ALA A 44 -17.03 1.00 1.39
C ALA A 44 -15.49 0.92 1.50
N ALA A 45 -14.90 1.74 2.35
CA ALA A 45 -13.45 1.77 2.56
C ALA A 45 -12.90 0.51 3.24
N ALA A 46 -13.74 -0.29 3.91
CA ALA A 46 -13.34 -1.54 4.57
C ALA A 46 -12.72 -2.57 3.61
N SER A 47 -13.06 -2.52 2.32
CA SER A 47 -12.47 -3.40 1.29
C SER A 47 -10.96 -3.23 1.15
N SER A 48 -10.45 -2.07 1.51
CA SER A 48 -9.01 -1.74 1.54
C SER A 48 -8.43 -1.89 2.95
N GLY A 49 -9.11 -1.38 3.97
CA GLY A 49 -8.60 -1.31 5.34
C GLY A 49 -8.48 -2.65 6.03
N LEU A 50 -9.54 -3.49 5.99
CA LEU A 50 -9.55 -4.77 6.70
C LEU A 50 -8.47 -5.75 6.22
N PRO A 51 -8.26 -5.99 4.90
CA PRO A 51 -7.18 -6.86 4.45
C PRO A 51 -5.79 -6.31 4.83
N THR A 52 -5.66 -4.99 4.90
CA THR A 52 -4.42 -4.33 5.32
C THR A 52 -4.16 -4.55 6.82
N LEU A 53 -5.19 -4.41 7.68
CA LEU A 53 -5.14 -4.75 9.09
C LEU A 53 -4.70 -6.21 9.32
N HIS A 54 -5.31 -7.15 8.60
CA HIS A 54 -4.94 -8.57 8.70
C HIS A 54 -3.46 -8.82 8.37
N GLY A 55 -2.87 -8.05 7.44
CA GLY A 55 -1.43 -8.09 7.16
C GLY A 55 -0.60 -7.70 8.39
N VAL A 56 -1.01 -6.66 9.12
CA VAL A 56 -0.36 -6.22 10.37
C VAL A 56 -0.51 -7.28 11.46
N GLU A 57 -1.72 -7.81 11.66
CA GLU A 57 -2.00 -8.85 12.65
C GLU A 57 -1.17 -10.12 12.39
N PHE A 58 -1.02 -10.49 11.11
CA PHE A 58 -0.19 -11.63 10.72
C PHE A 58 1.29 -11.40 11.04
N ALA A 59 1.82 -10.19 10.84
CA ALA A 59 3.19 -9.84 11.21
C ALA A 59 3.40 -9.92 12.72
N VAL A 60 2.47 -9.35 13.51
CA VAL A 60 2.49 -9.39 14.97
C VAL A 60 2.45 -10.83 15.47
N LYS A 61 1.54 -11.65 14.93
CA LYS A 61 1.45 -13.07 15.23
C LYS A 61 2.77 -13.79 14.93
N THR A 62 3.33 -13.58 13.75
CA THR A 62 4.57 -14.24 13.30
C THR A 62 5.74 -13.94 14.22
N ILE A 63 5.93 -12.68 14.61
CA ILE A 63 7.00 -12.27 15.53
C ILE A 63 6.75 -12.83 16.94
N ASN A 64 5.51 -12.81 17.40
CA ASN A 64 5.16 -13.36 18.72
C ASN A 64 5.35 -14.88 18.79
N ASP A 65 4.99 -15.62 17.75
CA ASP A 65 5.19 -17.07 17.68
C ASP A 65 6.69 -17.41 17.69
N ALA A 66 7.54 -16.58 17.08
CA ALA A 66 8.99 -16.70 17.12
C ALA A 66 9.63 -16.31 18.49
N GLY A 67 8.83 -15.91 19.48
CA GLY A 67 9.32 -15.56 20.83
C GLY A 67 9.25 -14.07 21.17
N GLY A 68 8.92 -13.20 20.20
CA GLY A 68 8.98 -11.75 20.34
C GLY A 68 10.37 -11.19 20.05
N LEU A 69 10.61 -9.95 20.41
CA LEU A 69 11.90 -9.27 20.22
C LEU A 69 12.40 -8.68 21.55
N GLU A 70 13.66 -8.93 21.90
CA GLU A 70 14.34 -8.42 23.11
C GLU A 70 13.56 -8.72 24.40
N GLY A 71 12.75 -9.79 24.43
CA GLY A 71 11.90 -10.18 25.55
C GLY A 71 10.53 -9.50 25.59
N PHE A 72 10.20 -8.65 24.60
CA PHE A 72 8.88 -8.06 24.47
C PHE A 72 8.01 -8.86 23.50
N LYS A 73 6.71 -8.93 23.82
CA LYS A 73 5.65 -9.34 22.89
C LYS A 73 4.97 -8.09 22.31
N PHE A 74 4.24 -8.27 21.21
CA PHE A 74 3.55 -7.19 20.55
C PHE A 74 2.03 -7.44 20.52
N GLU A 75 1.25 -6.39 20.54
CA GLU A 75 -0.19 -6.42 20.30
C GLU A 75 -0.60 -5.26 19.38
N VAL A 76 -1.68 -5.46 18.65
CA VAL A 76 -2.28 -4.42 17.79
C VAL A 76 -3.16 -3.52 18.66
N SER A 77 -3.03 -2.21 18.49
CA SER A 77 -3.93 -1.17 19.03
C SER A 77 -4.62 -0.53 17.83
N ASN A 78 -5.81 -1.05 17.49
CA ASN A 78 -6.50 -0.78 16.26
C ASN A 78 -7.46 0.41 16.33
N PHE A 79 -7.49 1.23 15.28
CA PHE A 79 -8.35 2.41 15.12
C PHE A 79 -8.88 2.50 13.68
N ASP A 80 -10.16 2.78 13.56
CA ASP A 80 -10.83 3.02 12.27
C ASP A 80 -10.85 4.53 11.98
N ASP A 81 -10.32 4.96 10.84
CA ASP A 81 -10.37 6.35 10.38
C ASP A 81 -11.58 6.65 9.49
N ALA A 82 -12.42 5.65 9.20
CA ALA A 82 -13.59 5.87 8.37
C ALA A 82 -14.75 6.55 9.15
N VAL A 83 -15.43 7.45 8.45
CA VAL A 83 -16.67 8.09 8.86
C VAL A 83 -17.66 7.98 7.71
N ASN A 84 -18.88 7.51 7.99
CA ASN A 84 -19.90 7.28 6.96
C ASN A 84 -19.44 6.39 5.80
N GLY A 85 -18.49 5.48 6.06
CA GLY A 85 -18.03 4.50 5.10
C GLY A 85 -16.93 4.95 4.17
N ALA A 86 -16.34 6.12 4.40
CA ALA A 86 -15.18 6.64 3.69
C ALA A 86 -14.12 7.13 4.68
N TYR A 87 -12.84 7.13 4.31
CA TYR A 87 -11.78 7.65 5.15
C TYR A 87 -12.00 9.13 5.51
N ASN A 88 -11.54 9.53 6.70
CA ASN A 88 -11.71 10.89 7.20
C ASN A 88 -10.45 11.41 7.91
N GLU A 89 -9.91 12.52 7.44
CA GLU A 89 -8.65 13.10 7.91
C GLU A 89 -8.72 13.54 9.39
N GLN A 90 -9.86 14.08 9.82
CA GLN A 90 -10.02 14.55 11.20
C GLN A 90 -10.14 13.38 12.17
N LYS A 91 -10.77 12.29 11.74
CA LYS A 91 -10.86 11.06 12.53
C LYS A 91 -9.48 10.42 12.69
N GLY A 92 -8.66 10.35 11.62
CA GLY A 92 -7.27 9.89 11.69
C GLY A 92 -6.45 10.72 12.68
N VAL A 93 -6.53 12.06 12.63
CA VAL A 93 -5.85 12.92 13.60
C VAL A 93 -6.26 12.59 15.04
N GLN A 94 -7.55 12.36 15.32
CA GLN A 94 -8.01 11.97 16.66
C GLN A 94 -7.45 10.61 17.07
N ASN A 95 -7.36 9.65 16.16
CA ASN A 95 -6.82 8.32 16.41
C ASN A 95 -5.33 8.40 16.77
N VAL A 96 -4.54 9.16 16.00
CA VAL A 96 -3.11 9.40 16.30
C VAL A 96 -2.95 10.05 17.68
N GLN A 97 -3.76 11.03 18.03
CA GLN A 97 -3.73 11.66 19.37
C GLN A 97 -4.00 10.65 20.49
N GLN A 98 -4.96 9.73 20.30
CA GLN A 98 -5.24 8.66 21.25
C GLN A 98 -4.06 7.70 21.38
N MET A 99 -3.45 7.28 20.26
CA MET A 99 -2.25 6.45 20.26
C MET A 99 -1.08 7.11 20.99
N ILE A 100 -0.88 8.42 20.78
CA ILE A 100 0.16 9.19 21.47
C ILE A 100 -0.12 9.24 22.99
N GLY A 101 -1.37 9.25 23.41
CA GLY A 101 -1.78 9.21 24.81
C GLY A 101 -1.43 7.90 25.53
N ASP A 102 -1.27 6.78 24.81
CA ASP A 102 -0.84 5.49 25.38
C ASP A 102 0.68 5.32 25.24
N SER A 103 1.40 5.35 26.37
CA SER A 103 2.86 5.22 26.40
C SER A 103 3.38 3.86 25.90
N LYS A 104 2.55 2.83 25.78
CA LYS A 104 2.91 1.52 25.24
C LYS A 104 2.84 1.49 23.70
N VAL A 105 2.16 2.45 23.05
CA VAL A 105 2.13 2.59 21.60
C VAL A 105 3.37 3.35 21.16
N LEU A 106 4.32 2.65 20.53
CA LEU A 106 5.63 3.21 20.18
C LEU A 106 5.76 3.67 18.72
N GLY A 107 4.79 3.33 17.89
CA GLY A 107 4.68 3.70 16.50
C GLY A 107 3.43 3.08 15.89
N MET A 108 3.10 3.44 14.66
CA MET A 108 1.89 2.95 14.00
C MET A 108 2.12 2.50 12.56
N ILE A 109 1.23 1.64 12.10
CA ILE A 109 1.05 1.26 10.70
C ILE A 109 -0.17 1.99 10.16
N GLY A 110 0.02 2.65 9.04
CA GLY A 110 -0.98 3.53 8.45
C GLY A 110 -0.49 4.97 8.29
N PRO A 111 -1.41 5.87 7.91
CA PRO A 111 -2.76 5.54 7.44
C PRO A 111 -2.76 4.93 6.03
N PHE A 112 -3.94 4.50 5.56
CA PHE A 112 -4.10 3.97 4.20
C PHE A 112 -4.08 5.09 3.16
N ASN A 113 -4.76 6.20 3.43
CA ASN A 113 -5.03 7.26 2.45
C ASN A 113 -4.08 8.46 2.60
N SER A 114 -3.59 8.99 1.49
CA SER A 114 -2.61 10.10 1.47
C SER A 114 -3.15 11.41 2.07
N ALA A 115 -4.48 11.64 1.99
CA ALA A 115 -5.11 12.81 2.61
C ALA A 115 -5.08 12.71 4.14
N VAL A 116 -5.32 11.52 4.69
CA VAL A 116 -5.22 11.24 6.12
C VAL A 116 -3.78 11.39 6.59
N ALA A 117 -2.80 10.81 5.87
CA ALA A 117 -1.39 10.98 6.19
C ALA A 117 -0.95 12.45 6.24
N LYS A 118 -1.41 13.26 5.29
CA LYS A 118 -1.14 14.70 5.27
C LYS A 118 -1.60 15.40 6.55
N ALA A 119 -2.75 14.97 7.11
CA ALA A 119 -3.30 15.54 8.34
C ALA A 119 -2.61 15.00 9.61
N GLU A 120 -2.18 13.75 9.62
CA GLU A 120 -1.60 13.07 10.78
C GLU A 120 -0.12 13.39 10.99
N ILE A 121 0.66 13.52 9.90
CA ILE A 121 2.12 13.75 9.96
C ILE A 121 2.50 14.88 10.93
N PRO A 122 1.84 16.06 10.94
CA PRO A 122 2.19 17.14 11.86
C PRO A 122 2.07 16.74 13.33
N VAL A 123 1.00 16.02 13.68
CA VAL A 123 0.71 15.60 15.05
C VAL A 123 1.70 14.52 15.51
N ALA A 124 1.95 13.54 14.67
CA ALA A 124 2.89 12.47 14.94
C ALA A 124 4.35 12.98 15.02
N ALA A 125 4.74 13.93 14.15
CA ALA A 125 6.07 14.51 14.13
C ALA A 125 6.39 15.25 15.44
N ALA A 126 5.44 16.03 15.94
CA ALA A 126 5.58 16.76 17.22
C ALA A 126 5.79 15.82 18.42
N ALA A 127 5.31 14.57 18.32
CA ALA A 127 5.46 13.54 19.37
C ALA A 127 6.61 12.55 19.08
N HIS A 128 7.43 12.77 18.04
CA HIS A 128 8.45 11.83 17.57
C HIS A 128 7.88 10.42 17.29
N PHE A 129 6.60 10.36 16.93
CA PHE A 129 5.84 9.13 16.76
C PHE A 129 6.01 8.61 15.32
N VAL A 130 6.57 7.41 15.17
CA VAL A 130 6.81 6.79 13.87
C VAL A 130 5.50 6.37 13.24
N MET A 131 5.33 6.73 11.97
CA MET A 131 4.27 6.27 11.09
C MET A 131 4.89 5.51 9.92
N ILE A 132 4.38 4.32 9.61
CA ILE A 132 4.78 3.56 8.42
C ILE A 132 3.54 3.22 7.60
N SER A 133 3.37 3.91 6.47
CA SER A 133 2.25 3.60 5.59
C SER A 133 2.53 2.40 4.69
N PRO A 134 1.60 1.45 4.62
CA PRO A 134 1.66 0.35 3.67
C PRO A 134 1.19 0.72 2.26
N SER A 135 0.58 1.90 2.06
CA SER A 135 -0.23 2.20 0.88
C SER A 135 -0.20 3.66 0.39
N ASN A 136 0.31 4.62 1.17
CA ASN A 136 0.31 6.01 0.72
C ASN A 136 1.31 6.24 -0.41
N THR A 137 0.83 6.74 -1.54
CA THR A 137 1.62 6.89 -2.76
C THR A 137 1.88 8.33 -3.17
N ASN A 138 1.17 9.31 -2.60
CA ASN A 138 1.40 10.71 -2.97
C ASN A 138 2.84 11.15 -2.66
N PRO A 139 3.62 11.59 -3.68
CA PRO A 139 5.04 11.92 -3.49
C PRO A 139 5.24 13.15 -2.60
N CYS A 140 4.29 14.08 -2.55
CA CYS A 140 4.43 15.32 -1.78
C CYS A 140 4.42 15.10 -0.25
N LEU A 141 4.11 13.90 0.22
CA LEU A 141 4.23 13.57 1.65
C LEU A 141 5.71 13.48 2.11
N THR A 142 6.62 13.19 1.18
CA THR A 142 8.04 12.93 1.47
C THR A 142 9.00 13.68 0.58
N LYS A 143 8.60 14.04 -0.64
CA LYS A 143 9.44 14.69 -1.67
C LYS A 143 9.01 16.14 -1.90
N ASP A 144 9.98 16.99 -2.13
CA ASP A 144 9.76 18.37 -2.54
C ASP A 144 9.82 18.45 -4.07
N LEU A 145 8.67 18.29 -4.73
CA LEU A 145 8.55 18.34 -6.18
C LEU A 145 7.88 19.65 -6.62
N PRO A 146 8.20 20.18 -7.82
CA PRO A 146 7.57 21.40 -8.34
C PRO A 146 6.03 21.32 -8.48
N THR A 147 5.49 20.12 -8.53
CA THR A 147 4.05 19.87 -8.61
C THR A 147 3.36 19.84 -7.25
N CYS A 148 4.12 19.85 -6.15
CA CYS A 148 3.57 19.84 -4.80
C CYS A 148 3.09 21.21 -4.36
N SER A 149 1.93 21.27 -3.72
CA SER A 149 1.34 22.50 -3.15
C SER A 149 1.76 22.74 -1.69
N TYR A 150 2.60 21.88 -1.13
CA TYR A 150 3.15 21.96 0.23
C TYR A 150 4.49 21.22 0.27
N HIS A 151 5.33 21.56 1.27
CA HIS A 151 6.63 20.93 1.44
C HIS A 151 6.61 19.93 2.60
N PRO A 152 7.25 18.75 2.48
CA PRO A 152 7.28 17.75 3.56
C PRO A 152 7.83 18.29 4.88
N GLN A 153 8.79 19.22 4.81
CA GLN A 153 9.36 19.86 5.99
C GLN A 153 8.34 20.71 6.76
N ASP A 154 7.43 21.38 6.04
CA ASP A 154 6.36 22.17 6.65
C ASP A 154 5.34 21.27 7.34
N LEU A 155 5.00 20.13 6.74
CA LEU A 155 4.15 19.13 7.38
C LEU A 155 4.71 18.66 8.72
N ARG A 156 6.02 18.48 8.81
CA ARG A 156 6.69 18.06 10.06
C ARG A 156 6.92 19.21 11.04
N GLY A 157 6.58 20.45 10.69
CA GLY A 157 6.84 21.62 11.54
C GLY A 157 8.31 21.78 11.93
N GLY A 158 9.22 21.42 11.02
CA GLY A 158 10.66 21.43 11.26
C GLY A 158 11.22 20.25 12.06
N ASN A 159 10.37 19.32 12.50
CA ASN A 159 10.84 18.11 13.20
C ASN A 159 11.57 17.13 12.26
N PRO A 160 12.43 16.24 12.80
CA PRO A 160 13.03 15.15 12.04
C PRO A 160 11.99 14.25 11.40
N ASN A 161 12.37 13.54 10.32
CA ASN A 161 11.46 12.63 9.64
C ASN A 161 10.95 11.52 10.57
N ASN A 162 9.64 11.38 10.65
CA ASN A 162 8.90 10.38 11.42
C ASN A 162 8.00 9.50 10.54
N TYR A 163 7.91 9.82 9.24
CA TYR A 163 7.02 9.18 8.30
C TYR A 163 7.80 8.35 7.29
N PHE A 164 7.38 7.09 7.12
CA PHE A 164 7.99 6.10 6.23
C PHE A 164 6.91 5.40 5.42
N ARG A 165 7.30 4.78 4.29
CA ARG A 165 6.40 3.92 3.52
C ARG A 165 7.13 2.80 2.81
N VAL A 166 6.49 1.64 2.74
CA VAL A 166 7.02 0.44 2.10
C VAL A 166 6.60 0.31 0.64
N VAL A 167 5.85 1.26 0.12
CA VAL A 167 5.37 1.32 -1.27
C VAL A 167 6.12 2.39 -2.06
N THR A 168 6.08 2.28 -3.40
CA THR A 168 6.59 3.33 -4.27
C THR A 168 5.59 4.49 -4.40
N THR A 169 5.91 5.50 -5.17
CA THR A 169 5.16 6.76 -5.22
C THR A 169 4.51 7.00 -6.59
N ASP A 170 3.51 7.90 -6.63
CA ASP A 170 2.73 8.20 -7.84
C ASP A 170 3.55 8.79 -8.98
N ASP A 171 4.71 9.41 -8.68
CA ASP A 171 5.68 9.84 -9.70
C ASP A 171 6.34 8.68 -10.46
N PHE A 172 6.13 7.43 -9.99
CA PHE A 172 6.41 6.19 -10.73
C PHE A 172 5.12 5.48 -11.17
N GLN A 173 4.09 5.45 -10.32
CA GLN A 173 2.85 4.73 -10.58
C GLN A 173 2.05 5.33 -11.74
N GLY A 174 1.87 6.64 -11.78
CA GLY A 174 1.22 7.33 -12.89
C GLY A 174 1.91 7.09 -14.24
N PRO A 175 3.24 7.30 -14.34
CA PRO A 175 4.02 6.95 -15.53
C PRO A 175 3.92 5.48 -15.95
N ALA A 176 3.90 4.52 -15.04
CA ALA A 176 3.76 3.11 -15.36
C ALA A 176 2.43 2.82 -16.10
N MET A 177 1.31 3.33 -15.57
CA MET A 177 0.02 3.17 -16.24
C MET A 177 -0.07 3.96 -17.55
N ALA A 178 0.57 5.12 -17.67
CA ALA A 178 0.63 5.86 -18.92
C ALA A 178 1.41 5.10 -20.00
N ASP A 179 2.54 4.50 -19.64
CA ASP A 179 3.32 3.63 -20.53
C ASP A 179 2.51 2.40 -20.95
N TYR A 180 1.82 1.75 -20.00
CA TYR A 180 0.96 0.60 -20.27
C TYR A 180 -0.20 0.96 -21.23
N ALA A 181 -0.91 2.05 -20.96
CA ALA A 181 -1.98 2.54 -21.80
C ALA A 181 -1.49 2.85 -23.22
N TYR A 182 -0.38 3.58 -23.34
CA TYR A 182 0.12 4.05 -24.64
C TYR A 182 0.78 2.94 -25.46
N LYS A 183 1.60 2.08 -24.83
CA LYS A 183 2.44 1.07 -25.51
C LYS A 183 1.76 -0.29 -25.62
N ASN A 184 1.09 -0.76 -24.56
CA ASN A 184 0.50 -2.09 -24.51
C ASN A 184 -0.95 -2.09 -25.01
N LEU A 185 -1.76 -1.10 -24.61
CA LEU A 185 -3.15 -0.98 -25.06
C LEU A 185 -3.32 -0.13 -26.32
N ASN A 186 -2.23 0.46 -26.83
CA ASN A 186 -2.22 1.34 -28.03
C ASN A 186 -3.21 2.53 -27.97
N ILE A 187 -3.47 3.05 -26.77
CA ILE A 187 -4.34 4.21 -26.55
C ILE A 187 -3.54 5.48 -26.82
N LYS A 188 -4.05 6.36 -27.72
CA LYS A 188 -3.39 7.63 -28.09
C LYS A 188 -4.18 8.85 -27.63
N THR A 189 -5.48 8.67 -27.42
CA THR A 189 -6.39 9.70 -26.92
C THR A 189 -7.13 9.14 -25.71
N ILE A 190 -7.02 9.79 -24.55
CA ILE A 190 -7.55 9.26 -23.29
C ILE A 190 -8.39 10.29 -22.54
N ALA A 191 -9.44 9.84 -21.88
CA ALA A 191 -10.14 10.60 -20.85
C ALA A 191 -9.40 10.45 -19.51
N VAL A 192 -9.33 11.51 -18.71
CA VAL A 192 -8.81 11.51 -17.34
C VAL A 192 -9.90 12.03 -16.43
N LEU A 193 -10.24 11.27 -15.40
CA LEU A 193 -11.20 11.63 -14.36
C LEU A 193 -10.48 11.64 -13.00
N SER A 194 -10.68 12.67 -12.16
CA SER A 194 -10.07 12.73 -10.83
C SER A 194 -11.14 13.01 -9.77
N ASP A 195 -11.02 12.34 -8.62
CA ASP A 195 -11.89 12.55 -7.45
C ASP A 195 -11.53 13.79 -6.62
N SER A 196 -10.58 14.60 -7.09
CA SER A 196 -10.10 15.83 -6.48
C SER A 196 -9.39 15.67 -5.11
N THR A 197 -9.22 14.46 -4.63
CA THR A 197 -8.48 14.19 -3.37
C THR A 197 -6.98 14.40 -3.54
N VAL A 198 -6.23 14.42 -2.43
CA VAL A 198 -4.76 14.52 -2.44
C VAL A 198 -4.14 13.40 -3.28
N PHE A 199 -4.63 12.17 -3.13
CA PHE A 199 -4.19 11.02 -3.93
C PHE A 199 -4.67 11.14 -5.38
N GLY A 200 -6.00 11.22 -5.58
CA GLY A 200 -6.58 11.10 -6.92
C GLY A 200 -6.16 12.19 -7.88
N LYS A 201 -6.00 13.44 -7.37
CA LYS A 201 -5.43 14.53 -8.15
C LYS A 201 -3.96 14.28 -8.48
N GLY A 202 -3.17 13.86 -7.49
CA GLY A 202 -1.73 13.66 -7.65
C GLY A 202 -1.38 12.59 -8.67
N ILE A 203 -2.04 11.43 -8.59
CA ILE A 203 -1.78 10.32 -9.53
C ILE A 203 -2.31 10.64 -10.94
N ALA A 204 -3.42 11.38 -11.06
CA ALA A 204 -3.93 11.83 -12.36
C ALA A 204 -2.96 12.83 -13.01
N ASP A 205 -2.39 13.76 -12.24
CA ASP A 205 -1.36 14.71 -12.70
C ASP A 205 -0.12 13.95 -13.23
N ALA A 206 0.39 12.98 -12.47
CA ALA A 206 1.56 12.18 -12.85
C ALA A 206 1.32 11.35 -14.12
N PHE A 207 0.17 10.68 -14.22
CA PHE A 207 -0.26 9.97 -15.41
C PHE A 207 -0.29 10.88 -16.65
N GLN A 208 -0.93 12.03 -16.52
CA GLN A 208 -1.13 13.02 -17.57
C GLN A 208 0.19 13.51 -18.17
N VAL A 209 1.14 13.91 -17.29
CA VAL A 209 2.46 14.40 -17.70
C VAL A 209 3.19 13.34 -18.54
N ARG A 210 3.18 12.09 -18.08
CA ARG A 210 3.82 11.00 -18.82
C ARG A 210 3.12 10.70 -20.13
N PHE A 211 1.79 10.65 -20.14
CA PHE A 211 1.00 10.34 -21.33
C PHE A 211 1.22 11.37 -22.44
N GLN A 212 1.30 12.66 -22.07
CA GLN A 212 1.67 13.73 -23.01
C GLN A 212 3.09 13.59 -23.54
N THR A 213 4.06 13.25 -22.69
CA THR A 213 5.45 13.02 -23.10
C THR A 213 5.56 11.90 -24.14
N LEU A 214 4.67 10.90 -24.10
CA LEU A 214 4.58 9.84 -25.10
C LEU A 214 3.91 10.27 -26.42
N GLY A 215 3.41 11.50 -26.50
CA GLY A 215 2.68 12.02 -27.66
C GLY A 215 1.16 11.76 -27.60
N GLY A 216 0.64 11.33 -26.47
CA GLY A 216 -0.79 11.15 -26.25
C GLY A 216 -1.54 12.46 -26.03
N THR A 217 -2.82 12.45 -26.35
CA THR A 217 -3.75 13.56 -26.09
C THR A 217 -4.76 13.15 -25.02
N PHE A 218 -5.21 14.11 -24.21
CA PHE A 218 -6.19 13.81 -23.17
C PHE A 218 -7.22 14.92 -22.99
N LYS A 219 -8.35 14.52 -22.38
CA LYS A 219 -9.33 15.43 -21.80
C LYS A 219 -9.53 15.08 -20.34
N ARG A 220 -9.34 16.07 -19.45
CA ARG A 220 -9.53 15.89 -18.01
C ARG A 220 -10.79 16.58 -17.52
N LEU A 221 -11.48 15.92 -16.58
CA LEU A 221 -12.54 16.46 -15.74
C LEU A 221 -12.33 15.96 -14.32
N ASP A 222 -12.64 16.80 -13.35
CA ASP A 222 -12.57 16.46 -11.93
C ASP A 222 -13.99 16.43 -11.33
N TYR A 223 -14.21 15.61 -10.30
CA TYR A 223 -15.49 15.47 -9.63
C TYR A 223 -15.34 15.53 -8.10
N PRO A 224 -16.40 15.94 -7.37
CA PRO A 224 -16.40 15.90 -5.91
C PRO A 224 -16.63 14.46 -5.41
N GLY A 225 -15.55 13.76 -5.02
CA GLY A 225 -15.51 12.32 -4.80
C GLY A 225 -16.67 11.71 -4.02
N GLU A 226 -17.04 12.29 -2.87
CA GLU A 226 -18.04 11.66 -1.97
C GLU A 226 -19.49 11.76 -2.47
N THR A 227 -19.82 12.81 -3.18
CA THR A 227 -21.21 13.14 -3.55
C THR A 227 -21.58 12.76 -4.98
N GLN A 228 -20.61 12.42 -5.81
CA GLN A 228 -20.83 12.12 -7.23
C GLN A 228 -21.34 10.69 -7.44
N ASN A 229 -22.59 10.54 -7.88
CA ASN A 229 -23.18 9.23 -8.17
C ASN A 229 -23.63 9.07 -9.65
N ASP A 230 -23.73 10.16 -10.41
CA ASP A 230 -24.08 10.13 -11.84
C ASP A 230 -22.94 10.69 -12.68
N PHE A 231 -22.30 9.80 -13.44
CA PHE A 231 -21.17 10.12 -14.30
C PHE A 231 -21.54 10.26 -15.78
N LYS A 232 -22.82 10.14 -16.17
CA LYS A 232 -23.25 10.08 -17.58
C LYS A 232 -22.84 11.32 -18.36
N SER A 233 -22.90 12.51 -17.77
CA SER A 233 -22.47 13.75 -18.41
C SER A 233 -20.96 13.76 -18.67
N PHE A 234 -20.14 13.31 -17.72
CA PHE A 234 -18.71 13.15 -17.88
C PHE A 234 -18.37 12.15 -18.99
N LEU A 235 -18.98 10.96 -18.95
CA LEU A 235 -18.78 9.89 -19.91
C LEU A 235 -19.20 10.30 -21.34
N THR A 236 -20.32 11.03 -21.49
CA THR A 236 -20.76 11.59 -22.77
C THR A 236 -19.75 12.61 -23.30
N SER A 237 -19.22 13.46 -22.42
CA SER A 237 -18.19 14.45 -22.78
C SER A 237 -16.89 13.78 -23.26
N PHE A 238 -16.48 12.68 -22.62
CA PHE A 238 -15.31 11.90 -22.99
C PHE A 238 -15.50 11.13 -24.31
N LYS A 239 -16.69 10.55 -24.52
CA LYS A 239 -17.05 9.91 -25.78
C LYS A 239 -17.00 10.89 -26.95
N ASN A 240 -17.58 12.09 -26.77
CA ASN A 240 -17.58 13.14 -27.80
C ASN A 240 -16.17 13.69 -28.10
N PHE A 241 -15.25 13.61 -27.13
CA PHE A 241 -13.84 13.91 -27.32
C PHE A 241 -13.11 12.83 -28.13
N GLY A 242 -13.69 11.65 -28.30
CA GLY A 242 -13.08 10.51 -28.99
C GLY A 242 -12.07 9.75 -28.16
N ALA A 243 -12.22 9.73 -26.80
CA ALA A 243 -11.33 9.01 -25.94
C ALA A 243 -11.41 7.49 -26.20
N GLN A 244 -10.25 6.86 -26.27
CA GLN A 244 -10.03 5.43 -26.52
C GLN A 244 -9.86 4.63 -25.21
N GLY A 245 -9.78 5.33 -24.08
CA GLY A 245 -9.69 4.79 -22.72
C GLY A 245 -10.12 5.83 -21.70
N LEU A 246 -10.40 5.40 -20.48
CA LEU A 246 -10.67 6.26 -19.32
C LEU A 246 -9.72 5.92 -18.21
N TYR A 247 -8.85 6.86 -17.85
CA TYR A 247 -8.02 6.79 -16.65
C TYR A 247 -8.71 7.51 -15.49
N VAL A 248 -8.79 6.86 -14.32
CA VAL A 248 -9.31 7.47 -13.10
C VAL A 248 -8.22 7.59 -12.04
N GLY A 249 -8.00 8.80 -11.55
CA GLY A 249 -7.27 9.08 -10.32
C GLY A 249 -8.28 9.22 -9.18
N GLY A 250 -8.39 8.20 -8.35
CA GLY A 250 -9.36 8.19 -7.26
C GLY A 250 -9.49 6.82 -6.60
N THR A 251 -10.30 6.76 -5.56
CA THR A 251 -10.56 5.55 -4.78
C THR A 251 -12.01 5.08 -4.94
N ASP A 252 -12.27 3.81 -4.68
CA ASP A 252 -13.61 3.22 -4.78
C ASP A 252 -14.61 3.84 -3.78
N ASP A 253 -14.20 4.12 -2.55
CA ASP A 253 -15.03 4.81 -1.54
C ASP A 253 -15.38 6.24 -1.96
N LYS A 254 -14.58 6.88 -2.80
CA LYS A 254 -14.86 8.16 -3.46
C LYS A 254 -15.52 8.00 -4.83
N LYS A 255 -16.18 6.85 -5.09
CA LYS A 255 -17.04 6.57 -6.26
C LYS A 255 -16.29 6.39 -7.59
N ALA A 256 -14.98 6.19 -7.60
CA ALA A 256 -14.22 5.98 -8.83
C ALA A 256 -14.84 4.88 -9.70
N CYS A 257 -15.19 3.74 -9.14
CA CYS A 257 -15.67 2.57 -9.90
C CYS A 257 -17.17 2.62 -10.24
N VAL A 258 -17.95 3.52 -9.64
CA VAL A 258 -19.32 3.84 -10.07
C VAL A 258 -19.31 4.41 -11.50
N ALA A 259 -18.29 5.17 -11.89
CA ALA A 259 -18.13 5.65 -13.26
C ALA A 259 -18.06 4.46 -14.26
N ARG A 260 -17.31 3.39 -13.92
CA ARG A 260 -17.20 2.18 -14.75
C ARG A 260 -18.56 1.52 -15.01
N SER A 261 -19.40 1.42 -13.97
CA SER A 261 -20.72 0.79 -14.09
C SER A 261 -21.64 1.49 -15.13
N GLN A 262 -21.44 2.79 -15.35
CA GLN A 262 -22.28 3.61 -16.21
C GLN A 262 -21.77 3.73 -17.65
N MET A 263 -20.52 3.30 -17.93
CA MET A 263 -19.88 3.50 -19.23
C MET A 263 -20.68 2.88 -20.38
N LYS A 264 -21.05 1.60 -20.26
CA LYS A 264 -21.76 0.87 -21.32
C LYS A 264 -23.12 1.51 -21.66
N SER A 265 -23.83 1.99 -20.66
CA SER A 265 -25.16 2.63 -20.85
C SER A 265 -25.09 3.95 -21.62
N THR A 266 -23.92 4.62 -21.62
CA THR A 266 -23.68 5.86 -22.40
C THR A 266 -23.09 5.56 -23.80
N GLY A 267 -22.86 4.28 -24.11
CA GLY A 267 -22.17 3.86 -25.32
C GLY A 267 -20.69 4.27 -25.36
N PHE A 268 -20.08 4.47 -24.20
CA PHE A 268 -18.65 4.72 -24.01
C PHE A 268 -18.03 3.46 -23.37
N ASP A 269 -17.81 2.43 -24.20
CA ASP A 269 -17.28 1.14 -23.75
C ASP A 269 -15.81 0.99 -24.21
N VAL A 270 -14.91 1.54 -23.41
CA VAL A 270 -13.46 1.56 -23.64
C VAL A 270 -12.73 0.99 -22.44
N PRO A 271 -11.42 0.63 -22.52
CA PRO A 271 -10.63 0.23 -21.37
C PRO A 271 -10.75 1.23 -20.21
N TYR A 272 -10.93 0.70 -18.99
CA TYR A 272 -10.95 1.46 -17.75
C TYR A 272 -9.62 1.25 -17.03
N LEU A 273 -8.96 2.35 -16.67
CA LEU A 273 -7.64 2.33 -16.08
C LEU A 273 -7.61 3.19 -14.82
N GLY A 274 -6.74 2.86 -13.86
CA GLY A 274 -6.53 3.69 -12.69
C GLY A 274 -5.28 3.32 -11.90
N GLY A 275 -5.12 3.97 -10.76
CA GLY A 275 -4.11 3.66 -9.78
C GLY A 275 -4.54 2.52 -8.85
N ASP A 276 -3.77 2.34 -7.79
CA ASP A 276 -4.01 1.38 -6.72
C ASP A 276 -5.33 1.61 -5.96
N GLY A 277 -5.83 2.84 -5.94
CA GLY A 277 -7.11 3.18 -5.31
C GLY A 277 -8.34 2.48 -5.91
N ILE A 278 -8.20 1.82 -7.08
CA ILE A 278 -9.25 1.00 -7.69
C ILE A 278 -8.92 -0.50 -7.68
N GLU A 279 -7.78 -0.93 -7.15
CA GLU A 279 -7.41 -2.34 -7.01
C GLU A 279 -8.07 -2.95 -5.77
N THR A 280 -9.40 -2.96 -5.74
CA THR A 280 -10.19 -3.40 -4.60
C THR A 280 -11.34 -4.32 -5.01
N ALA A 281 -11.78 -5.17 -4.09
CA ALA A 281 -12.96 -6.00 -4.28
C ALA A 281 -14.22 -5.15 -4.50
N GLN A 282 -14.33 -4.04 -3.77
CA GLN A 282 -15.46 -3.11 -3.87
C GLN A 282 -15.52 -2.46 -5.26
N CYS A 283 -14.37 -2.11 -5.86
CA CYS A 283 -14.34 -1.58 -7.22
C CYS A 283 -14.92 -2.55 -8.24
N ILE A 284 -14.54 -3.84 -8.16
CA ILE A 284 -15.09 -4.86 -9.06
C ILE A 284 -16.60 -4.98 -8.86
N ASP A 285 -17.07 -4.95 -7.62
CA ASP A 285 -18.49 -5.05 -7.27
C ASP A 285 -19.29 -3.80 -7.72
N ASP A 286 -18.74 -2.59 -7.57
CA ASP A 286 -19.36 -1.34 -7.99
C ASP A 286 -19.43 -1.18 -9.51
N ALA A 287 -18.48 -1.77 -10.24
CA ALA A 287 -18.53 -1.83 -11.70
C ALA A 287 -19.70 -2.70 -12.22
N GLY A 288 -20.28 -3.56 -11.38
CA GLY A 288 -21.44 -4.40 -11.69
C GLY A 288 -21.19 -5.33 -12.87
N SER A 289 -22.02 -5.26 -13.92
CA SER A 289 -21.82 -6.07 -15.13
C SER A 289 -20.65 -5.62 -16.02
N ASN A 290 -20.02 -4.50 -15.71
CA ASN A 290 -18.86 -3.94 -16.43
C ASN A 290 -17.53 -4.22 -15.72
N ASN A 291 -17.46 -5.25 -14.89
CA ASN A 291 -16.36 -5.57 -13.98
C ASN A 291 -15.14 -6.26 -14.61
N LEU A 292 -15.17 -6.53 -15.92
CA LEU A 292 -14.02 -7.04 -16.67
C LEU A 292 -13.22 -5.91 -17.34
N ASN A 293 -11.93 -6.18 -17.60
CA ASN A 293 -11.02 -5.23 -18.26
C ASN A 293 -10.87 -3.89 -17.50
N ILE A 294 -10.92 -3.95 -16.17
CA ILE A 294 -10.47 -2.85 -15.31
C ILE A 294 -8.97 -3.04 -15.09
N ASN A 295 -8.17 -2.05 -15.48
CA ASN A 295 -6.72 -2.10 -15.35
C ASN A 295 -6.29 -1.21 -14.18
N ALA A 296 -5.60 -1.77 -13.22
CA ALA A 296 -5.12 -1.04 -12.04
C ALA A 296 -3.60 -1.20 -11.89
N THR A 297 -2.96 -0.20 -11.31
CA THR A 297 -1.59 -0.36 -10.81
C THR A 297 -1.60 -0.63 -9.32
N SER A 298 -0.61 -1.36 -8.83
CA SER A 298 -0.24 -1.43 -7.42
C SER A 298 1.16 -0.84 -7.23
N ALA A 299 1.35 -0.10 -6.17
CA ALA A 299 2.60 0.63 -5.90
C ALA A 299 3.66 -0.26 -5.24
N GLY A 300 3.88 -1.44 -5.78
CA GLY A 300 4.83 -2.42 -5.26
C GLY A 300 4.98 -3.63 -6.18
N ALA A 301 5.84 -4.56 -5.76
CA ALA A 301 5.98 -5.86 -6.41
C ALA A 301 4.80 -6.76 -6.07
N ASP A 302 4.32 -7.53 -7.04
CA ASP A 302 3.42 -8.65 -6.79
C ASP A 302 4.15 -9.75 -6.01
N ALA A 303 3.54 -10.23 -4.93
CA ALA A 303 4.15 -11.22 -4.03
C ALA A 303 4.50 -12.54 -4.74
N THR A 304 3.84 -12.88 -5.85
CA THR A 304 4.16 -14.08 -6.63
C THR A 304 5.39 -13.91 -7.52
N GLN A 305 5.76 -12.67 -7.79
CA GLN A 305 6.93 -12.35 -8.60
C GLN A 305 8.20 -12.17 -7.75
N VAL A 306 8.09 -12.22 -6.42
CA VAL A 306 9.21 -12.07 -5.48
C VAL A 306 9.61 -13.42 -4.90
N ALA A 307 10.88 -13.78 -5.06
CA ALA A 307 11.41 -15.01 -4.48
C ALA A 307 11.28 -15.00 -2.95
N GLY A 308 10.66 -16.04 -2.37
CA GLY A 308 10.41 -16.16 -0.94
C GLY A 308 9.09 -15.54 -0.44
N ALA A 309 8.52 -14.58 -1.14
CA ALA A 309 7.22 -13.99 -0.76
C ALA A 309 6.07 -15.02 -0.79
N LYS A 310 6.15 -15.99 -1.71
CA LYS A 310 5.15 -17.07 -1.79
C LYS A 310 4.98 -17.81 -0.48
N THR A 311 6.05 -18.09 0.26
CA THR A 311 5.96 -18.77 1.55
C THR A 311 5.17 -17.95 2.58
N ILE A 312 5.36 -16.63 2.59
CA ILE A 312 4.64 -15.71 3.46
C ILE A 312 3.17 -15.62 3.03
N LEU A 313 2.92 -15.51 1.74
CA LEU A 313 1.56 -15.47 1.19
C LEU A 313 0.79 -16.76 1.46
N ASP A 314 1.41 -17.93 1.29
CA ASP A 314 0.78 -19.23 1.58
C ASP A 314 0.48 -19.37 3.08
N ALA A 315 1.40 -18.94 3.95
CA ALA A 315 1.19 -18.93 5.40
C ALA A 315 0.09 -17.94 5.82
N TYR A 316 0.06 -16.76 5.19
CA TYR A 316 -1.00 -15.78 5.39
C TYR A 316 -2.37 -16.35 5.01
N LYS A 317 -2.52 -16.89 3.79
CA LYS A 317 -3.77 -17.50 3.31
C LYS A 317 -4.25 -18.67 4.19
N LYS A 318 -3.32 -19.36 4.85
CA LYS A 318 -3.67 -20.41 5.81
C LYS A 318 -4.17 -19.85 7.14
N ALA A 319 -3.70 -18.69 7.55
CA ALA A 319 -4.11 -18.00 8.79
C ALA A 319 -5.41 -17.21 8.60
N PHE A 320 -5.59 -16.61 7.43
CA PHE A 320 -6.75 -15.83 7.02
C PHE A 320 -7.32 -16.45 5.74
N SER A 321 -8.40 -17.20 5.88
CA SER A 321 -8.99 -18.01 4.80
C SER A 321 -10.30 -17.44 4.25
N GLY A 322 -10.70 -16.26 4.69
CA GLY A 322 -11.88 -15.58 4.18
C GLY A 322 -11.68 -15.14 2.72
N PRO A 323 -12.75 -15.13 1.92
CA PRO A 323 -12.67 -14.80 0.50
C PRO A 323 -12.23 -13.35 0.20
N HIS A 324 -12.16 -12.50 1.22
CA HIS A 324 -11.83 -11.08 1.12
C HIS A 324 -10.71 -10.64 2.07
N ASP A 325 -9.96 -11.61 2.60
CA ASP A 325 -8.88 -11.31 3.56
C ASP A 325 -7.60 -10.81 2.86
N LEU A 326 -7.48 -10.99 1.54
CA LEU A 326 -6.36 -10.51 0.75
C LEU A 326 -6.75 -9.24 -0.03
N GLY A 327 -6.04 -8.15 0.21
CA GLY A 327 -6.14 -6.88 -0.49
C GLY A 327 -4.82 -6.50 -1.16
N GLY A 328 -4.85 -5.45 -1.99
CA GLY A 328 -3.68 -4.98 -2.73
C GLY A 328 -2.46 -4.65 -1.87
N TYR A 329 -2.67 -4.32 -0.59
CA TYR A 329 -1.60 -3.91 0.33
C TYR A 329 -1.46 -4.79 1.59
N THR A 330 -2.05 -5.97 1.60
CA THR A 330 -1.92 -6.91 2.73
C THR A 330 -0.47 -7.29 3.03
N ILE A 331 0.30 -7.63 2.00
CA ILE A 331 1.70 -8.07 2.16
C ILE A 331 2.61 -6.89 2.46
N GLN A 332 2.33 -5.73 1.91
CA GLN A 332 3.02 -4.48 2.24
C GLN A 332 2.78 -4.08 3.71
N ALA A 333 1.58 -4.31 4.24
CA ALA A 333 1.28 -4.07 5.65
C ALA A 333 2.02 -5.03 6.58
N TYR A 334 2.19 -6.30 6.18
CA TYR A 334 3.05 -7.25 6.87
C TYR A 334 4.50 -6.72 6.94
N ASP A 335 5.04 -6.23 5.83
CA ASP A 335 6.39 -5.68 5.79
C ASP A 335 6.52 -4.41 6.64
N ALA A 336 5.56 -3.50 6.57
CA ALA A 336 5.53 -2.27 7.35
C ALA A 336 5.55 -2.57 8.87
N ALA A 337 4.70 -3.50 9.31
CA ALA A 337 4.63 -3.92 10.71
C ALA A 337 5.92 -4.64 11.14
N THR A 338 6.47 -5.50 10.29
CA THR A 338 7.74 -6.19 10.56
C THR A 338 8.89 -5.19 10.69
N ALA A 339 8.98 -4.21 9.80
CA ALA A 339 10.03 -3.17 9.84
C ALA A 339 9.94 -2.34 11.12
N LEU A 340 8.74 -1.93 11.54
CA LEU A 340 8.52 -1.18 12.78
C LEU A 340 8.92 -2.01 14.00
N MET A 341 8.43 -3.25 14.11
CA MET A 341 8.77 -4.11 15.27
C MET A 341 10.26 -4.39 15.34
N GLN A 342 10.94 -4.62 14.22
CA GLN A 342 12.41 -4.77 14.20
C GLN A 342 13.12 -3.49 14.60
N ALA A 343 12.63 -2.30 14.21
CA ALA A 343 13.19 -1.03 14.66
C ALA A 343 13.03 -0.84 16.18
N ILE A 344 11.85 -1.20 16.72
CA ILE A 344 11.60 -1.22 18.16
C ILE A 344 12.55 -2.19 18.88
N GLY A 345 12.77 -3.39 18.33
CA GLY A 345 13.71 -4.36 18.88
C GLY A 345 15.15 -3.83 18.91
N ARG A 346 15.61 -3.19 17.83
CA ARG A 346 16.94 -2.52 17.81
C ARG A 346 17.03 -1.41 18.85
N ALA A 347 16.02 -0.55 18.95
CA ALA A 347 15.96 0.53 19.92
C ALA A 347 15.96 0.00 21.37
N ALA A 348 15.21 -1.09 21.63
CA ALA A 348 15.21 -1.74 22.94
C ALA A 348 16.59 -2.34 23.31
N LYS A 349 17.24 -3.00 22.36
CA LYS A 349 18.60 -3.52 22.52
C LYS A 349 19.59 -2.41 22.87
N ASP A 350 19.57 -1.32 22.12
CA ASP A 350 20.44 -0.15 22.32
C ASP A 350 20.13 0.57 23.65
N ASN A 351 18.89 0.42 24.16
CA ASN A 351 18.45 0.90 25.47
C ASN A 351 18.70 -0.13 26.61
N GLY A 352 19.66 -1.00 26.44
CA GLY A 352 20.02 -2.02 27.46
C GLY A 352 18.93 -3.07 27.72
N GLY A 353 18.07 -3.31 26.71
CA GLY A 353 16.97 -4.26 26.81
C GLY A 353 15.72 -3.71 27.53
N ASN A 354 15.64 -2.41 27.79
CA ASN A 354 14.48 -1.75 28.39
C ASN A 354 13.53 -1.24 27.31
N LEU A 355 12.31 -0.86 27.71
CA LEU A 355 11.34 -0.23 26.84
C LEU A 355 11.95 1.06 26.22
N PRO A 356 12.02 1.19 24.88
CA PRO A 356 12.60 2.37 24.25
C PRO A 356 11.60 3.53 24.26
N SER A 357 12.13 4.75 24.17
CA SER A 357 11.32 5.93 23.87
C SER A 357 10.92 5.98 22.39
N ARG A 358 9.90 6.76 22.05
CA ARG A 358 9.47 7.00 20.66
C ARG A 358 10.60 7.59 19.81
N GLU A 359 11.39 8.51 20.38
CA GLU A 359 12.55 9.07 19.67
C GLU A 359 13.60 8.01 19.37
N GLN A 360 13.90 7.10 20.29
CA GLN A 360 14.81 5.99 20.02
C GLN A 360 14.28 5.07 18.91
N VAL A 361 12.97 4.81 18.88
CA VAL A 361 12.33 4.05 17.79
C VAL A 361 12.42 4.80 16.46
N ARG A 362 12.19 6.12 16.46
CA ARG A 362 12.32 6.96 15.27
C ARG A 362 13.74 6.92 14.69
N VAL A 363 14.74 7.05 15.55
CA VAL A 363 16.16 6.97 15.15
C VAL A 363 16.48 5.57 14.60
N ALA A 364 16.05 4.52 15.27
CA ALA A 364 16.26 3.14 14.81
C ALA A 364 15.54 2.85 13.48
N MET A 365 14.35 3.44 13.27
CA MET A 365 13.62 3.30 12.02
C MET A 365 14.34 4.01 10.86
N ALA A 366 14.78 5.25 11.08
CA ALA A 366 15.54 6.01 10.08
C ALA A 366 16.90 5.35 9.73
N ALA A 367 17.49 4.59 10.65
CA ALA A 367 18.71 3.85 10.43
C ALA A 367 18.52 2.49 9.74
N THR A 368 17.29 2.10 9.40
CA THR A 368 17.00 0.80 8.77
C THR A 368 17.62 0.71 7.39
N LYS A 369 18.50 -0.27 7.20
CA LYS A 369 19.15 -0.60 5.92
C LYS A 369 19.07 -2.09 5.66
N GLY A 370 18.96 -2.47 4.37
CA GLY A 370 18.90 -3.87 3.94
C GLY A 370 17.75 -4.63 4.59
N PHE A 371 16.60 -3.99 4.76
CA PHE A 371 15.42 -4.67 5.32
C PHE A 371 14.98 -5.77 4.36
N VAL A 372 14.90 -7.00 4.84
CA VAL A 372 14.44 -8.17 4.09
C VAL A 372 12.96 -8.36 4.38
N GLY A 373 12.13 -7.89 3.46
CA GLY A 373 10.68 -8.01 3.52
C GLY A 373 10.14 -9.07 2.55
N ALA A 374 8.82 -9.27 2.60
CA ALA A 374 8.12 -10.14 1.67
C ALA A 374 8.10 -9.58 0.25
N ILE A 375 8.05 -8.25 0.09
CA ILE A 375 8.06 -7.59 -1.23
C ILE A 375 9.46 -7.37 -1.80
N GLY A 376 10.52 -7.79 -1.10
CA GLY A 376 11.91 -7.68 -1.52
C GLY A 376 12.84 -7.19 -0.43
N THR A 377 14.11 -6.96 -0.81
CA THR A 377 15.10 -6.35 0.08
C THR A 377 15.28 -4.89 -0.30
N TYR A 378 15.13 -3.98 0.65
CA TYR A 378 15.15 -2.54 0.39
C TYR A 378 15.66 -1.71 1.57
N ASN A 379 15.92 -0.45 1.30
CA ASN A 379 16.27 0.56 2.28
C ASN A 379 15.18 1.63 2.33
N PHE A 380 15.12 2.34 3.45
CA PHE A 380 14.43 3.64 3.49
C PHE A 380 15.47 4.73 3.19
N ASP A 381 15.13 5.63 2.28
CA ASP A 381 15.94 6.81 1.97
C ASP A 381 15.82 7.90 3.05
N ALA A 382 16.47 9.04 2.86
CA ALA A 382 16.43 10.16 3.80
C ALA A 382 15.01 10.77 3.94
N ASN A 383 14.15 10.56 2.96
CA ASN A 383 12.78 11.03 2.96
C ASN A 383 11.81 10.03 3.64
N GLY A 384 12.26 8.79 3.88
CA GLY A 384 11.45 7.70 4.40
C GLY A 384 10.77 6.85 3.32
N ASP A 385 11.11 7.05 2.05
CA ASP A 385 10.61 6.23 0.93
C ASP A 385 11.47 4.96 0.77
N ASN A 386 10.85 3.85 0.36
CA ASN A 386 11.62 2.67 -0.05
C ASN A 386 12.30 2.91 -1.42
N ASP A 387 13.40 2.19 -1.66
CA ASP A 387 14.22 2.31 -2.86
C ASP A 387 13.92 1.29 -3.96
N LEU A 388 12.92 0.40 -3.79
CA LEU A 388 12.56 -0.61 -4.78
C LEU A 388 12.01 -0.01 -6.08
N LYS A 389 11.18 1.03 -5.99
CA LYS A 389 10.56 1.75 -7.14
C LYS A 389 9.92 0.81 -8.16
N ILE A 390 9.15 -0.15 -7.66
CA ILE A 390 8.46 -1.16 -8.46
C ILE A 390 6.98 -0.81 -8.54
N VAL A 391 6.38 -1.00 -9.73
CA VAL A 391 4.94 -0.87 -9.98
C VAL A 391 4.46 -2.11 -10.71
N SER A 392 3.42 -2.75 -10.19
CA SER A 392 2.73 -3.87 -10.85
C SER A 392 1.45 -3.39 -11.55
N VAL A 393 1.08 -4.02 -12.65
CA VAL A 393 -0.16 -3.78 -13.40
C VAL A 393 -1.01 -5.04 -13.35
N TYR A 394 -2.28 -4.86 -13.06
CA TYR A 394 -3.30 -5.90 -12.99
C TYR A 394 -4.46 -5.57 -13.93
N THR A 395 -5.18 -6.61 -14.35
CA THR A 395 -6.42 -6.47 -15.11
C THR A 395 -7.47 -7.42 -14.53
N THR A 396 -8.73 -6.98 -14.41
CA THR A 396 -9.81 -7.85 -13.95
C THR A 396 -10.18 -8.86 -15.02
N GLU A 397 -10.14 -10.14 -14.65
CA GLU A 397 -10.46 -11.28 -15.51
C GLU A 397 -11.28 -12.32 -14.75
N SER A 398 -11.94 -13.20 -15.50
CA SER A 398 -12.56 -14.40 -14.92
C SER A 398 -11.50 -15.47 -14.67
N VAL A 399 -11.46 -16.00 -13.44
CA VAL A 399 -10.54 -17.07 -13.04
C VAL A 399 -11.34 -18.33 -12.71
N ASP A 400 -10.74 -19.50 -12.94
CA ASP A 400 -11.38 -20.79 -12.63
C ASP A 400 -11.48 -21.00 -11.12
N ASP A 401 -10.40 -20.71 -10.40
CA ASP A 401 -10.30 -20.87 -8.95
C ASP A 401 -9.74 -19.60 -8.31
N PRO A 402 -10.55 -18.81 -7.58
CA PRO A 402 -10.09 -17.62 -6.86
C PRO A 402 -9.00 -17.90 -5.82
N ALA A 403 -8.96 -19.10 -5.23
CA ALA A 403 -7.96 -19.46 -4.24
C ALA A 403 -6.54 -19.54 -4.83
N THR A 404 -6.43 -19.79 -6.13
CA THR A 404 -5.15 -19.78 -6.86
C THR A 404 -4.77 -18.37 -7.35
N SER A 405 -5.72 -17.43 -7.36
CA SER A 405 -5.45 -16.03 -7.66
C SER A 405 -4.61 -15.40 -6.54
N THR A 406 -3.68 -14.58 -6.93
CA THR A 406 -2.88 -13.75 -6.01
C THR A 406 -3.41 -12.34 -5.92
N GLY A 407 -4.41 -12.04 -6.76
CA GLY A 407 -5.05 -10.75 -6.82
C GLY A 407 -6.29 -10.64 -5.94
N VAL A 408 -6.78 -9.41 -5.88
CA VAL A 408 -8.04 -9.04 -5.22
C VAL A 408 -9.21 -9.53 -6.06
N CYS A 409 -10.18 -10.22 -5.45
CA CYS A 409 -11.37 -10.76 -6.13
C CYS A 409 -12.65 -10.06 -5.65
N ALA A 410 -13.65 -9.99 -6.53
CA ALA A 410 -14.96 -9.45 -6.22
C ALA A 410 -15.67 -10.23 -5.09
N THR A 411 -16.45 -9.53 -4.26
CA THR A 411 -17.26 -10.18 -3.22
C THR A 411 -18.52 -10.82 -3.80
N LYS A 412 -19.18 -10.15 -4.75
CA LYS A 412 -20.42 -10.62 -5.38
C LYS A 412 -20.20 -11.59 -6.54
N SER A 413 -19.02 -11.53 -7.15
CA SER A 413 -18.62 -12.38 -8.28
C SER A 413 -17.21 -12.92 -8.05
N PRO A 414 -17.00 -13.86 -7.11
CA PRO A 414 -15.67 -14.20 -6.59
C PRO A 414 -14.72 -14.80 -7.66
N LYS A 415 -15.23 -15.16 -8.83
CA LYS A 415 -14.38 -15.57 -9.97
C LYS A 415 -13.85 -14.41 -10.80
N ILE A 416 -14.24 -13.18 -10.52
CA ILE A 416 -13.67 -12.00 -11.17
C ILE A 416 -12.59 -11.45 -10.25
N CYS A 417 -11.34 -11.47 -10.70
CA CYS A 417 -10.19 -11.07 -9.90
C CYS A 417 -9.27 -10.14 -10.70
N PHE A 418 -8.54 -9.28 -10.01
CA PHE A 418 -7.37 -8.64 -10.58
C PHE A 418 -6.27 -9.69 -10.79
N VAL A 419 -5.81 -9.84 -12.02
CA VAL A 419 -4.77 -10.77 -12.43
C VAL A 419 -3.54 -9.99 -12.86
N TRP A 420 -2.38 -10.34 -12.31
CA TRP A 420 -1.12 -9.69 -12.65
C TRP A 420 -0.78 -9.79 -14.14
N LYS A 421 -0.32 -8.70 -14.74
CA LYS A 421 0.01 -8.60 -16.17
C LYS A 421 1.46 -8.24 -16.43
N GLN A 422 1.97 -7.23 -15.72
CA GLN A 422 3.29 -6.69 -15.98
C GLN A 422 3.85 -5.99 -14.74
N GLN A 423 5.16 -5.90 -14.67
CA GLN A 423 5.88 -5.13 -13.66
C GLN A 423 6.80 -4.11 -14.35
N PHE A 424 6.80 -2.90 -13.83
CA PHE A 424 7.76 -1.85 -14.17
C PHE A 424 8.75 -1.72 -13.01
N ASN A 425 10.04 -1.63 -13.35
CA ASN A 425 11.12 -1.42 -12.38
C ASN A 425 11.87 -0.13 -12.75
N PHE A 426 11.72 0.90 -11.92
CA PHE A 426 12.35 2.20 -12.11
C PHE A 426 13.65 2.37 -11.32
N ALA A 427 14.05 1.39 -10.51
CA ALA A 427 15.31 1.44 -9.77
C ALA A 427 16.53 1.25 -10.67
N THR A 428 16.33 0.66 -11.86
CA THR A 428 17.40 0.32 -12.84
C THR A 428 17.35 1.16 -14.11
N SER A 429 16.46 2.15 -14.20
CA SER A 429 16.27 3.01 -15.38
C SER A 429 16.99 4.36 -15.23
#